data_2b05da9d51eb4276e5eed113bb2b45c6
#
_entry.id   2b05da9d51eb4276e5eed113bb2b45c6
#
_cell.length_a   1.000
_cell.length_b   1.000
_cell.length_c   1.000
_cell.angle_alpha   90.00
_cell.angle_beta   90.00
_cell.angle_gamma   90.00
#
_symmetry.space_group_name_H-M   'P 1'
#
loop_
_entity.id
_entity.type
_entity.pdbx_description
1 polymer ?
#
loop_
_entity_poly.entity_id
_entity_poly.type
_entity_poly.pdbx_seq_one_letter_code
_entity_poly.pdbx_strand_id
1 'polypeptide(L)'
;MTELGLALLGPPVVVRDGTPVTFDTRKAIALLALLAVTGREHSRDQLADLLWPEADSTKGRASLRRTLSVTAAAMGEGLTISRAAVTLELAAVQVDVREFEALITRPDAKSLERAVGLYRDDFLSGFVLRGCPDFEEWQASVGEGLRQALARGLQRLVTACIAEGDLERATGYAQRWLRLDPLHEPAHQAIIRLHGWAGQRSAAMRQYRSLVRVLDRDLAVRPLPETTQLYDDVRAGRLEPPPTPSVAVRSPEPAAAAEVSDAAGPSAGPTPGIWPLVGRETELAALRAAWQATGAAGRVVAIAGQAGSGKTRLITEFRTEATEAPRPAVVLAARCHDGETALPFVLAADLLRTALAVQPELPEVLPAQTAAMAGRLVPALAAAHPDSVAPALDSPVAVTRLYAAIADTLRTATRGGG
;
A
#
# COMPACT_ATOMS: atom_id res chain seq x y z
N MET A 1 32.06 -10.71 -13.80
CA MET A 1 30.65 -10.41 -14.17
C MET A 1 30.52 -8.91 -14.21
N THR A 2 30.02 -8.35 -15.27
CA THR A 2 29.77 -6.90 -15.43
C THR A 2 28.68 -6.50 -14.43
N GLU A 3 28.95 -5.54 -13.56
CA GLU A 3 27.99 -5.06 -12.59
C GLU A 3 27.18 -3.90 -13.20
N LEU A 4 25.90 -4.15 -13.46
CA LEU A 4 24.97 -3.15 -13.99
C LEU A 4 24.04 -2.64 -12.89
N GLY A 5 23.95 -1.32 -12.75
CA GLY A 5 23.08 -0.65 -11.77
C GLY A 5 22.18 0.39 -12.41
N LEU A 6 20.91 0.40 -12.01
CA LEU A 6 19.91 1.40 -12.34
C LEU A 6 19.47 2.09 -11.05
N ALA A 7 19.86 3.34 -10.88
CA ALA A 7 19.45 4.17 -9.76
C ALA A 7 18.36 5.15 -10.24
N LEU A 8 17.12 4.90 -9.84
CA LEU A 8 15.91 5.59 -10.28
C LEU A 8 15.20 6.35 -9.13
N LEU A 9 15.56 6.08 -7.87
CA LEU A 9 15.07 6.80 -6.69
C LEU A 9 15.88 8.08 -6.48
N GLY A 10 15.61 9.07 -7.31
CA GLY A 10 16.30 10.33 -7.47
C GLY A 10 16.56 10.61 -8.95
N PRO A 11 17.48 11.54 -9.29
CA PRO A 11 17.92 11.74 -10.66
C PRO A 11 18.39 10.38 -11.24
N PRO A 12 17.87 9.97 -12.42
CA PRO A 12 18.18 8.65 -12.96
C PRO A 12 19.65 8.53 -13.36
N VAL A 13 20.29 7.48 -12.89
CA VAL A 13 21.69 7.16 -13.20
C VAL A 13 21.77 5.68 -13.58
N VAL A 14 22.46 5.40 -14.70
CA VAL A 14 22.83 4.07 -15.12
C VAL A 14 24.32 3.90 -14.87
N VAL A 15 24.71 2.81 -14.22
CA VAL A 15 26.10 2.53 -13.89
C VAL A 15 26.49 1.17 -14.44
N ARG A 16 27.68 1.08 -15.02
CA ARG A 16 28.29 -0.17 -15.47
C ARG A 16 29.72 -0.26 -14.89
N ASP A 17 29.99 -1.31 -14.11
CA ASP A 17 31.27 -1.51 -13.45
C ASP A 17 31.75 -0.25 -12.67
N GLY A 18 30.82 0.37 -11.93
CA GLY A 18 31.09 1.59 -11.15
C GLY A 18 31.19 2.88 -11.97
N THR A 19 31.09 2.82 -13.31
CA THR A 19 31.20 4.00 -14.18
C THR A 19 29.83 4.43 -14.70
N PRO A 20 29.43 5.71 -14.59
CA PRO A 20 28.18 6.21 -15.14
C PRO A 20 28.13 6.07 -16.67
N VAL A 21 27.01 5.52 -17.17
CA VAL A 21 26.71 5.40 -18.58
C VAL A 21 25.82 6.57 -19.00
N THR A 22 26.24 7.28 -20.05
CA THR A 22 25.47 8.38 -20.62
C THR A 22 24.76 7.91 -21.90
N PHE A 23 23.54 8.40 -22.10
CA PHE A 23 22.74 8.12 -23.29
C PHE A 23 22.47 9.42 -24.07
N ASP A 24 22.55 9.34 -25.37
CA ASP A 24 22.29 10.47 -26.26
C ASP A 24 20.83 10.97 -26.20
N THR A 25 19.92 10.11 -25.77
CA THR A 25 18.50 10.42 -25.71
C THR A 25 17.87 10.08 -24.36
N ARG A 26 17.01 10.98 -23.87
CA ARG A 26 16.19 10.72 -22.67
C ARG A 26 15.30 9.48 -22.82
N LYS A 27 14.89 9.14 -24.05
CA LYS A 27 14.04 7.98 -24.33
C LYS A 27 14.71 6.64 -24.00
N ALA A 28 16.05 6.55 -24.02
CA ALA A 28 16.78 5.38 -23.56
C ALA A 28 16.62 5.18 -22.03
N ILE A 29 16.72 6.25 -21.25
CA ILE A 29 16.52 6.23 -19.80
C ILE A 29 15.05 5.88 -19.48
N ALA A 30 14.09 6.48 -20.18
CA ALA A 30 12.67 6.20 -20.01
C ALA A 30 12.34 4.72 -20.29
N LEU A 31 12.91 4.16 -21.35
CA LEU A 31 12.79 2.75 -21.70
C LEU A 31 13.32 1.86 -20.58
N LEU A 32 14.55 2.12 -20.11
CA LEU A 32 15.17 1.35 -19.02
C LEU A 32 14.38 1.45 -17.73
N ALA A 33 13.90 2.63 -17.38
CA ALA A 33 13.07 2.83 -16.19
C ALA A 33 11.76 2.04 -16.28
N LEU A 34 11.07 2.07 -17.42
CA LEU A 34 9.84 1.31 -17.63
C LEU A 34 10.09 -0.21 -17.49
N LEU A 35 11.11 -0.74 -18.16
CA LEU A 35 11.44 -2.16 -18.12
C LEU A 35 11.87 -2.60 -16.71
N ALA A 36 12.67 -1.78 -16.02
CA ALA A 36 13.17 -2.08 -14.68
C ALA A 36 12.06 -2.12 -13.64
N VAL A 37 11.15 -1.15 -13.65
CA VAL A 37 10.05 -1.06 -12.68
C VAL A 37 9.00 -2.10 -12.94
N THR A 38 8.56 -2.27 -14.19
CA THR A 38 7.53 -3.25 -14.53
C THR A 38 8.01 -4.70 -14.40
N GLY A 39 9.29 -4.94 -14.67
CA GLY A 39 9.91 -6.27 -14.56
C GLY A 39 9.32 -7.32 -15.51
N ARG A 40 8.62 -6.90 -16.56
CA ARG A 40 7.94 -7.76 -17.53
C ARG A 40 8.39 -7.47 -18.96
N GLU A 41 8.08 -8.39 -19.83
CA GLU A 41 8.24 -8.22 -21.27
C GLU A 41 7.27 -7.15 -21.82
N HIS A 42 7.76 -6.28 -22.68
CA HIS A 42 6.96 -5.27 -23.37
C HIS A 42 7.06 -5.45 -24.89
N SER A 43 5.93 -5.37 -25.59
CA SER A 43 5.92 -5.43 -27.03
C SER A 43 6.60 -4.19 -27.63
N ARG A 44 7.26 -4.35 -28.78
CA ARG A 44 7.94 -3.23 -29.45
C ARG A 44 6.96 -2.16 -29.91
N ASP A 45 5.73 -2.54 -30.23
CA ASP A 45 4.69 -1.61 -30.65
C ASP A 45 4.23 -0.77 -29.45
N GLN A 46 3.93 -1.38 -28.31
CA GLN A 46 3.61 -0.64 -27.07
C GLN A 46 4.72 0.34 -26.67
N LEU A 47 5.99 -0.07 -26.78
CA LEU A 47 7.12 0.82 -26.47
C LEU A 47 7.26 1.96 -27.48
N ALA A 48 6.98 1.71 -28.77
CA ALA A 48 7.02 2.74 -29.78
C ALA A 48 5.90 3.76 -29.58
N ASP A 49 4.67 3.30 -29.32
CA ASP A 49 3.52 4.17 -29.09
C ASP A 49 3.69 5.02 -27.81
N LEU A 50 4.19 4.42 -26.73
CA LEU A 50 4.44 5.12 -25.47
C LEU A 50 5.52 6.21 -25.58
N LEU A 51 6.63 5.89 -26.27
CA LEU A 51 7.79 6.78 -26.30
C LEU A 51 7.81 7.73 -27.53
N TRP A 52 7.04 7.44 -28.57
CA TRP A 52 6.90 8.28 -29.78
C TRP A 52 5.44 8.41 -30.22
N PRO A 53 4.53 8.90 -29.36
CA PRO A 53 3.09 8.94 -29.65
C PRO A 53 2.72 9.80 -30.85
N GLU A 54 3.54 10.82 -31.18
CA GLU A 54 3.29 11.70 -32.33
C GLU A 54 3.84 11.14 -33.66
N ALA A 55 4.60 10.04 -33.64
CA ALA A 55 5.17 9.44 -34.82
C ALA A 55 4.21 8.42 -35.43
N ASP A 56 4.17 8.34 -36.76
CA ASP A 56 3.52 7.19 -37.40
C ASP A 56 4.21 5.88 -37.00
N SER A 57 3.48 4.77 -37.05
CA SER A 57 3.95 3.46 -36.57
C SER A 57 5.30 3.04 -37.19
N THR A 58 5.59 3.41 -38.42
CA THR A 58 6.83 3.08 -39.12
C THR A 58 8.00 3.89 -38.58
N LYS A 59 7.81 5.19 -38.38
CA LYS A 59 8.84 6.09 -37.82
C LYS A 59 9.07 5.79 -36.32
N GLY A 60 7.99 5.54 -35.56
CA GLY A 60 8.06 5.14 -34.17
C GLY A 60 8.91 3.88 -33.96
N ARG A 61 8.64 2.84 -34.74
CA ARG A 61 9.43 1.59 -34.73
C ARG A 61 10.89 1.78 -35.18
N ALA A 62 11.16 2.65 -36.15
CA ALA A 62 12.52 2.95 -36.57
C ALA A 62 13.30 3.69 -35.47
N SER A 63 12.66 4.65 -34.79
CA SER A 63 13.23 5.39 -33.68
C SER A 63 13.49 4.46 -32.47
N LEU A 64 12.54 3.58 -32.13
CA LEU A 64 12.71 2.57 -31.11
C LEU A 64 13.89 1.64 -31.43
N ARG A 65 14.02 1.16 -32.67
CA ARG A 65 15.14 0.29 -33.09
C ARG A 65 16.49 0.98 -32.85
N ARG A 66 16.60 2.26 -33.17
CA ARG A 66 17.84 3.03 -32.94
C ARG A 66 18.13 3.17 -31.45
N THR A 67 17.13 3.52 -30.66
CA THR A 67 17.26 3.61 -29.19
C THR A 67 17.64 2.28 -28.58
N LEU A 68 17.02 1.17 -28.98
CA LEU A 68 17.35 -0.18 -28.53
C LEU A 68 18.78 -0.58 -28.86
N SER A 69 19.28 -0.22 -30.04
CA SER A 69 20.67 -0.51 -30.46
C SER A 69 21.68 0.17 -29.53
N VAL A 70 21.47 1.47 -29.23
CA VAL A 70 22.33 2.23 -28.30
C VAL A 70 22.22 1.68 -26.88
N THR A 71 21.01 1.41 -26.42
CA THR A 71 20.76 0.89 -25.08
C THR A 71 21.37 -0.49 -24.89
N ALA A 72 21.22 -1.39 -25.88
CA ALA A 72 21.83 -2.73 -25.84
C ALA A 72 23.36 -2.69 -25.80
N ALA A 73 23.99 -1.78 -26.55
CA ALA A 73 25.43 -1.61 -26.49
C ALA A 73 25.93 -1.18 -25.10
N ALA A 74 25.14 -0.36 -24.41
CA ALA A 74 25.45 0.10 -23.06
C ALA A 74 25.17 -0.99 -21.98
N MET A 75 24.04 -1.71 -22.10
CA MET A 75 23.56 -2.68 -21.12
C MET A 75 24.13 -4.10 -21.31
N GLY A 76 24.67 -4.42 -22.49
CA GLY A 76 25.20 -5.76 -22.80
C GLY A 76 24.14 -6.85 -22.58
N GLU A 77 24.48 -7.87 -21.79
CA GLU A 77 23.61 -9.00 -21.48
C GLU A 77 22.40 -8.63 -20.56
N GLY A 78 22.36 -7.40 -20.03
CA GLY A 78 21.25 -6.94 -19.18
C GLY A 78 19.95 -6.63 -19.94
N LEU A 79 19.98 -6.58 -21.31
CA LEU A 79 18.83 -6.27 -22.14
C LEU A 79 18.61 -7.33 -23.21
N THR A 80 17.51 -8.07 -23.12
CA THR A 80 17.10 -9.05 -24.13
C THR A 80 16.12 -8.43 -25.11
N ILE A 81 16.49 -8.44 -26.41
CA ILE A 81 15.70 -7.87 -27.50
C ILE A 81 15.33 -8.98 -28.50
N SER A 82 14.03 -9.28 -28.56
CA SER A 82 13.47 -10.19 -29.56
C SER A 82 12.89 -9.43 -30.76
N ARG A 83 12.36 -10.17 -31.74
CA ARG A 83 11.66 -9.58 -32.89
C ARG A 83 10.37 -8.86 -32.49
N ALA A 84 9.70 -9.35 -31.44
CA ALA A 84 8.39 -8.87 -30.99
C ALA A 84 8.45 -8.00 -29.73
N ALA A 85 9.45 -8.22 -28.87
CA ALA A 85 9.43 -7.66 -27.51
C ALA A 85 10.82 -7.35 -26.97
N VAL A 86 10.84 -6.64 -25.84
CA VAL A 86 12.04 -6.21 -25.11
C VAL A 86 11.85 -6.54 -23.61
N THR A 87 12.88 -7.08 -23.00
CA THR A 87 12.90 -7.46 -21.56
C THR A 87 14.22 -7.00 -20.94
N LEU A 88 14.16 -6.52 -19.70
CA LEU A 88 15.35 -6.28 -18.88
C LEU A 88 15.62 -7.54 -18.03
N GLU A 89 16.85 -8.07 -18.09
CA GLU A 89 17.28 -9.23 -17.31
C GLU A 89 17.56 -8.81 -15.87
N LEU A 90 16.54 -8.84 -15.04
CA LEU A 90 16.60 -8.36 -13.65
C LEU A 90 17.64 -9.13 -12.79
N ALA A 91 18.00 -10.34 -13.17
CA ALA A 91 19.06 -11.10 -12.50
C ALA A 91 20.47 -10.54 -12.77
N ALA A 92 20.64 -9.79 -13.88
CA ALA A 92 21.90 -9.18 -14.30
C ALA A 92 22.01 -7.70 -13.97
N VAL A 93 20.92 -7.07 -13.48
CA VAL A 93 20.84 -5.61 -13.26
C VAL A 93 20.33 -5.30 -11.86
N GLN A 94 21.11 -4.56 -11.08
CA GLN A 94 20.66 -4.04 -9.79
C GLN A 94 19.77 -2.82 -10.00
N VAL A 95 18.54 -2.83 -9.47
CA VAL A 95 17.56 -1.76 -9.59
C VAL A 95 17.14 -1.29 -8.21
N ASP A 96 17.46 -0.04 -7.86
CA ASP A 96 17.19 0.52 -6.53
C ASP A 96 15.70 0.53 -6.17
N VAL A 97 14.81 0.78 -7.13
CA VAL A 97 13.34 0.73 -6.92
C VAL A 97 12.92 -0.67 -6.47
N ARG A 98 13.37 -1.72 -7.13
CA ARG A 98 13.00 -3.10 -6.80
C ARG A 98 13.59 -3.55 -5.47
N GLU A 99 14.84 -3.15 -5.18
CA GLU A 99 15.44 -3.39 -3.88
C GLU A 99 14.68 -2.65 -2.77
N PHE A 100 14.30 -1.40 -3.00
CA PHE A 100 13.45 -0.62 -2.11
C PHE A 100 12.13 -1.34 -1.84
N GLU A 101 11.38 -1.74 -2.88
CA GLU A 101 10.10 -2.44 -2.76
C GLU A 101 10.23 -3.76 -1.98
N ALA A 102 11.28 -4.52 -2.23
CA ALA A 102 11.55 -5.77 -1.50
C ALA A 102 11.88 -5.54 -0.02
N LEU A 103 12.62 -4.49 0.31
CA LEU A 103 13.06 -4.19 1.68
C LEU A 103 11.97 -3.50 2.50
N ILE A 104 11.21 -2.56 1.90
CA ILE A 104 10.23 -1.73 2.62
C ILE A 104 9.06 -2.55 3.18
N THR A 105 8.79 -3.72 2.62
CA THR A 105 7.75 -4.65 3.09
C THR A 105 8.21 -5.51 4.27
N ARG A 106 9.52 -5.63 4.50
CA ARG A 106 10.07 -6.48 5.57
C ARG A 106 9.71 -5.90 6.95
N PRO A 107 9.51 -6.76 7.97
CA PRO A 107 9.12 -6.31 9.30
C PRO A 107 10.29 -5.72 10.11
N ASP A 108 11.53 -6.08 9.82
CA ASP A 108 12.70 -5.73 10.62
C ASP A 108 13.19 -4.29 10.33
N ALA A 109 13.64 -3.61 11.39
CA ALA A 109 14.09 -2.21 11.32
C ALA A 109 15.30 -2.04 10.39
N LYS A 110 16.23 -3.01 10.35
CA LYS A 110 17.43 -2.94 9.52
C LYS A 110 17.11 -2.94 8.01
N SER A 111 16.15 -3.77 7.60
CA SER A 111 15.65 -3.75 6.21
C SER A 111 14.96 -2.43 5.86
N LEU A 112 14.14 -1.90 6.79
CA LEU A 112 13.49 -0.60 6.60
C LEU A 112 14.50 0.54 6.49
N GLU A 113 15.53 0.56 7.33
CA GLU A 113 16.61 1.57 7.28
C GLU A 113 17.33 1.54 5.93
N ARG A 114 17.65 0.33 5.45
CA ARG A 114 18.27 0.16 4.14
C ARG A 114 17.34 0.65 3.03
N ALA A 115 16.06 0.30 3.07
CA ALA A 115 15.08 0.77 2.10
C ALA A 115 15.00 2.30 2.08
N VAL A 116 14.83 2.92 3.25
CA VAL A 116 14.80 4.39 3.39
C VAL A 116 16.10 5.04 2.91
N GLY A 117 17.25 4.38 3.11
CA GLY A 117 18.55 4.83 2.59
C GLY A 117 18.65 4.83 1.06
N LEU A 118 18.00 3.88 0.38
CA LEU A 118 17.96 3.83 -1.09
C LEU A 118 17.16 4.99 -1.69
N TYR A 119 16.16 5.51 -0.99
CA TYR A 119 15.31 6.60 -1.49
C TYR A 119 16.01 7.95 -1.29
N ARG A 120 16.78 8.38 -2.29
CA ARG A 120 17.57 9.62 -2.27
C ARG A 120 16.69 10.85 -2.55
N ASP A 121 15.77 10.72 -3.51
CA ASP A 121 14.81 11.75 -3.93
C ASP A 121 13.63 11.05 -4.65
N ASP A 122 12.63 11.81 -5.12
CA ASP A 122 11.49 11.29 -5.84
C ASP A 122 11.90 10.48 -7.09
N PHE A 123 11.08 9.51 -7.44
CA PHE A 123 11.29 8.65 -8.61
C PHE A 123 11.51 9.47 -9.87
N LEU A 124 12.65 9.24 -10.55
CA LEU A 124 13.08 9.97 -11.73
C LEU A 124 13.12 11.50 -11.50
N SER A 125 13.54 11.95 -10.33
CA SER A 125 13.61 13.38 -9.99
C SER A 125 14.38 14.18 -11.05
N GLY A 126 13.77 15.29 -11.51
CA GLY A 126 14.35 16.14 -12.57
C GLY A 126 14.32 15.56 -13.98
N PHE A 127 13.74 14.37 -14.16
CA PHE A 127 13.56 13.75 -15.46
C PHE A 127 12.18 14.06 -16.03
N VAL A 128 12.14 14.66 -17.23
CA VAL A 128 10.92 14.98 -17.96
C VAL A 128 11.06 14.45 -19.39
N LEU A 129 10.06 13.73 -19.88
CA LEU A 129 10.01 13.21 -21.24
C LEU A 129 8.92 13.96 -22.03
N ARG A 130 9.23 15.17 -22.50
CA ARG A 130 8.27 16.03 -23.19
C ARG A 130 7.64 15.34 -24.41
N GLY A 131 6.34 15.52 -24.59
CA GLY A 131 5.58 14.94 -25.72
C GLY A 131 5.25 13.45 -25.55
N CYS A 132 5.32 12.91 -24.33
CA CYS A 132 4.97 11.52 -24.02
C CYS A 132 4.04 11.49 -22.78
N PRO A 133 2.78 11.94 -22.91
CA PRO A 133 1.87 12.10 -21.76
C PRO A 133 1.63 10.79 -21.01
N ASP A 134 1.47 9.68 -21.70
CA ASP A 134 1.23 8.38 -21.07
C ASP A 134 2.43 7.91 -20.22
N PHE A 135 3.66 8.26 -20.65
CA PHE A 135 4.85 7.99 -19.86
C PHE A 135 4.92 8.91 -18.63
N GLU A 136 4.56 10.20 -18.78
CA GLU A 136 4.55 11.15 -17.67
C GLU A 136 3.49 10.76 -16.63
N GLU A 137 2.31 10.29 -17.04
CA GLU A 137 1.27 9.77 -16.17
C GLU A 137 1.74 8.50 -15.43
N TRP A 138 2.34 7.56 -16.16
CA TRP A 138 2.95 6.36 -15.56
C TRP A 138 4.03 6.72 -14.54
N GLN A 139 4.94 7.65 -14.86
CA GLN A 139 5.99 8.11 -13.96
C GLN A 139 5.41 8.72 -12.68
N ALA A 140 4.38 9.57 -12.81
CA ALA A 140 3.70 10.19 -11.67
C ALA A 140 3.03 9.15 -10.77
N SER A 141 2.33 8.18 -11.37
CA SER A 141 1.66 7.08 -10.64
C SER A 141 2.65 6.21 -9.87
N VAL A 142 3.75 5.80 -10.51
CA VAL A 142 4.81 5.02 -9.84
C VAL A 142 5.46 5.84 -8.72
N GLY A 143 5.78 7.11 -9.00
CA GLY A 143 6.39 8.01 -8.02
C GLY A 143 5.54 8.18 -6.77
N GLU A 144 4.23 8.36 -6.94
CA GLU A 144 3.30 8.49 -5.83
C GLU A 144 3.22 7.19 -5.01
N GLY A 145 3.13 6.03 -5.66
CA GLY A 145 3.14 4.72 -4.97
C GLY A 145 4.40 4.51 -4.12
N LEU A 146 5.57 4.85 -4.66
CA LEU A 146 6.85 4.75 -3.96
C LEU A 146 6.95 5.74 -2.80
N ARG A 147 6.44 6.99 -2.96
CA ARG A 147 6.38 7.99 -1.91
C ARG A 147 5.51 7.54 -0.73
N GLN A 148 4.36 6.95 -1.02
CA GLN A 148 3.48 6.38 0.00
C GLN A 148 4.12 5.18 0.72
N ALA A 149 4.83 4.31 -0.01
CA ALA A 149 5.57 3.20 0.58
C ALA A 149 6.67 3.72 1.52
N LEU A 150 7.40 4.76 1.13
CA LEU A 150 8.39 5.43 1.97
C LEU A 150 7.77 6.03 3.23
N ALA A 151 6.62 6.71 3.11
CA ALA A 151 5.91 7.29 4.25
C ALA A 151 5.54 6.21 5.29
N ARG A 152 5.01 5.08 4.84
CA ARG A 152 4.70 3.93 5.71
C ARG A 152 5.96 3.34 6.36
N GLY A 153 7.04 3.22 5.61
CA GLY A 153 8.34 2.75 6.12
C GLY A 153 8.91 3.67 7.21
N LEU A 154 8.87 4.98 6.98
CA LEU A 154 9.29 5.98 7.96
C LEU A 154 8.44 5.96 9.23
N GLN A 155 7.11 5.83 9.11
CA GLN A 155 6.22 5.69 10.26
C GLN A 155 6.59 4.45 11.11
N ARG A 156 6.87 3.31 10.46
CA ARG A 156 7.28 2.07 11.15
C ARG A 156 8.63 2.25 11.85
N LEU A 157 9.60 2.93 11.22
CA LEU A 157 10.89 3.25 11.84
C LEU A 157 10.75 4.18 13.04
N VAL A 158 9.89 5.20 12.96
CA VAL A 158 9.56 6.05 14.10
C VAL A 158 9.05 5.21 15.28
N THR A 159 8.10 4.32 15.02
CA THR A 159 7.55 3.42 16.04
C THR A 159 8.60 2.48 16.65
N ALA A 160 9.46 1.90 15.80
CA ALA A 160 10.53 1.00 16.24
C ALA A 160 11.56 1.75 17.11
N CYS A 161 12.03 2.92 16.69
CA CYS A 161 12.96 3.73 17.47
C CYS A 161 12.38 4.21 18.79
N ILE A 162 11.08 4.54 18.85
CA ILE A 162 10.40 4.85 20.12
C ILE A 162 10.41 3.65 21.05
N ALA A 163 10.13 2.44 20.55
CA ALA A 163 10.14 1.21 21.34
C ALA A 163 11.55 0.84 21.83
N GLU A 164 12.60 1.23 21.13
CA GLU A 164 14.00 1.10 21.52
C GLU A 164 14.46 2.21 22.48
N GLY A 165 13.66 3.26 22.67
CA GLY A 165 14.01 4.43 23.49
C GLY A 165 14.91 5.45 22.77
N ASP A 166 15.16 5.26 21.47
CA ASP A 166 15.99 6.16 20.65
C ASP A 166 15.15 7.30 20.05
N LEU A 167 14.84 8.27 20.91
CA LEU A 167 14.01 9.42 20.52
C LEU A 167 14.68 10.34 19.48
N GLU A 168 16.00 10.35 19.43
CA GLU A 168 16.75 11.18 18.47
C GLU A 168 16.59 10.64 17.05
N ARG A 169 16.83 9.33 16.84
CA ARG A 169 16.61 8.69 15.55
C ARG A 169 15.14 8.72 15.14
N ALA A 170 14.23 8.49 16.07
CA ALA A 170 12.79 8.62 15.84
C ALA A 170 12.44 10.01 15.31
N THR A 171 13.01 11.07 15.90
CA THR A 171 12.78 12.45 15.45
C THR A 171 13.31 12.69 14.05
N GLY A 172 14.49 12.16 13.70
CA GLY A 172 15.05 12.25 12.35
C GLY A 172 14.14 11.60 11.29
N TYR A 173 13.61 10.41 11.57
CA TYR A 173 12.67 9.73 10.67
C TYR A 173 11.31 10.45 10.59
N ALA A 174 10.77 10.95 11.70
CA ALA A 174 9.55 11.72 11.73
C ALA A 174 9.65 13.03 10.93
N GLN A 175 10.78 13.72 11.01
CA GLN A 175 11.05 14.91 10.21
C GLN A 175 11.18 14.58 8.71
N ARG A 176 11.79 13.43 8.37
CA ARG A 176 11.84 12.97 6.98
C ARG A 176 10.45 12.61 6.46
N TRP A 177 9.63 11.98 7.29
CA TRP A 177 8.22 11.67 6.97
C TRP A 177 7.42 12.94 6.70
N LEU A 178 7.55 13.96 7.56
CA LEU A 178 6.87 15.25 7.36
C LEU A 178 7.29 15.97 6.06
N ARG A 179 8.54 15.80 5.62
CA ARG A 179 8.99 16.40 4.35
C ARG A 179 8.29 15.83 3.10
N LEU A 180 7.76 14.62 3.19
CA LEU A 180 7.02 14.01 2.07
C LEU A 180 5.66 14.67 1.87
N ASP A 181 5.00 15.05 2.96
CA ASP A 181 3.73 15.75 2.96
C ASP A 181 3.64 16.70 4.18
N PRO A 182 3.82 18.01 3.98
CA PRO A 182 3.74 19.01 5.04
C PRO A 182 2.35 19.15 5.69
N LEU A 183 1.29 18.61 5.05
CA LEU A 183 -0.08 18.62 5.55
C LEU A 183 -0.42 17.38 6.39
N HIS A 184 0.49 16.41 6.47
CA HIS A 184 0.24 15.13 7.11
C HIS A 184 0.25 15.24 8.65
N GLU A 185 -0.90 15.44 9.26
CA GLU A 185 -1.05 15.63 10.71
C GLU A 185 -0.41 14.51 11.56
N PRO A 186 -0.49 13.21 11.20
CA PRO A 186 0.17 12.16 11.99
C PRO A 186 1.70 12.33 12.10
N ALA A 187 2.37 12.86 11.08
CA ALA A 187 3.79 13.15 11.14
C ALA A 187 4.09 14.32 12.11
N HIS A 188 3.25 15.37 12.08
CA HIS A 188 3.34 16.47 13.05
C HIS A 188 3.09 15.98 14.48
N GLN A 189 2.08 15.14 14.71
CA GLN A 189 1.79 14.54 16.02
C GLN A 189 2.99 13.74 16.55
N ALA A 190 3.62 12.93 15.68
CA ALA A 190 4.81 12.16 16.05
C ALA A 190 5.94 13.09 16.52
N ILE A 191 6.24 14.17 15.78
CA ILE A 191 7.26 15.15 16.13
C ILE A 191 6.91 15.87 17.44
N ILE A 192 5.65 16.27 17.64
CA ILE A 192 5.19 16.93 18.87
C ILE A 192 5.38 16.02 20.08
N ARG A 193 5.01 14.74 19.98
CA ARG A 193 5.23 13.74 21.06
C ARG A 193 6.70 13.55 21.35
N LEU A 194 7.51 13.34 20.32
CA LEU A 194 8.96 13.13 20.46
C LEU A 194 9.65 14.30 21.15
N HIS A 195 9.35 15.54 20.74
CA HIS A 195 9.83 16.72 21.45
C HIS A 195 9.31 16.82 22.88
N GLY A 196 8.05 16.46 23.12
CA GLY A 196 7.47 16.43 24.46
C GLY A 196 8.20 15.45 25.38
N TRP A 197 8.44 14.22 24.93
CA TRP A 197 9.17 13.18 25.66
C TRP A 197 10.66 13.54 25.87
N ALA A 198 11.27 14.22 24.91
CA ALA A 198 12.64 14.74 25.06
C ALA A 198 12.72 15.99 25.98
N GLY A 199 11.64 16.41 26.63
CA GLY A 199 11.60 17.62 27.45
C GLY A 199 11.66 18.93 26.68
N GLN A 200 11.64 18.88 25.36
CA GLN A 200 11.76 20.01 24.44
C GLN A 200 10.41 20.70 24.18
N ARG A 201 9.72 21.09 25.27
CA ARG A 201 8.36 21.64 25.22
C ARG A 201 8.19 22.79 24.22
N SER A 202 9.18 23.72 24.18
CA SER A 202 9.13 24.85 23.26
C SER A 202 9.19 24.42 21.78
N ALA A 203 9.93 23.35 21.46
CA ALA A 203 10.00 22.79 20.12
C ALA A 203 8.67 22.13 19.73
N ALA A 204 8.07 21.33 20.62
CA ALA A 204 6.75 20.76 20.42
C ALA A 204 5.67 21.82 20.15
N MET A 205 5.67 22.90 20.93
CA MET A 205 4.73 24.02 20.72
C MET A 205 4.97 24.77 19.41
N ARG A 206 6.22 24.92 18.96
CA ARG A 206 6.53 25.52 17.66
C ARG A 206 6.03 24.63 16.52
N GLN A 207 6.19 23.29 16.64
CA GLN A 207 5.74 22.34 15.66
C GLN A 207 4.20 22.40 15.46
N TYR A 208 3.45 22.45 16.56
CA TYR A 208 1.99 22.63 16.50
C TYR A 208 1.59 23.94 15.80
N ARG A 209 2.23 25.06 16.14
CA ARG A 209 1.96 26.34 15.47
C ARG A 209 2.31 26.32 13.99
N SER A 210 3.34 25.55 13.60
CA SER A 210 3.70 25.36 12.20
C SER A 210 2.60 24.60 11.45
N LEU A 211 2.06 23.52 12.05
CA LEU A 211 0.93 22.78 11.49
C LEU A 211 -0.30 23.68 11.31
N VAL A 212 -0.70 24.43 12.36
CA VAL A 212 -1.85 25.36 12.27
C VAL A 212 -1.70 26.31 11.10
N ARG A 213 -0.52 26.90 10.91
CA ARG A 213 -0.26 27.84 9.81
C ARG A 213 -0.34 27.19 8.44
N VAL A 214 0.14 25.95 8.30
CA VAL A 214 0.14 25.24 7.02
C VAL A 214 -1.28 24.81 6.67
N LEU A 215 -2.04 24.27 7.63
CA LEU A 215 -3.44 23.90 7.42
C LEU A 215 -4.34 25.09 7.10
N ASP A 216 -4.14 26.22 7.79
CA ASP A 216 -4.92 27.45 7.54
C ASP A 216 -4.61 28.02 6.15
N ARG A 217 -3.32 28.09 5.78
CA ARG A 217 -2.89 28.66 4.50
C ARG A 217 -3.36 27.84 3.30
N ASP A 218 -3.20 26.48 3.37
CA ASP A 218 -3.32 25.61 2.20
C ASP A 218 -4.72 24.96 2.09
N LEU A 219 -5.42 24.78 3.21
CA LEU A 219 -6.72 24.11 3.27
C LEU A 219 -7.81 24.92 3.96
N ALA A 220 -7.49 26.02 4.66
CA ALA A 220 -8.39 26.82 5.48
C ALA A 220 -9.13 25.98 6.56
N VAL A 221 -8.47 24.96 7.12
CA VAL A 221 -9.03 24.07 8.16
C VAL A 221 -8.22 24.17 9.45
N ARG A 222 -8.86 23.76 10.56
CA ARG A 222 -8.20 23.63 11.86
C ARG A 222 -7.57 22.23 12.00
N PRO A 223 -6.54 22.08 12.87
CA PRO A 223 -6.02 20.76 13.22
C PRO A 223 -7.11 19.86 13.82
N LEU A 224 -6.91 18.56 13.66
CA LEU A 224 -7.79 17.54 14.27
C LEU A 224 -7.87 17.71 15.80
N PRO A 225 -9.00 17.32 16.42
CA PRO A 225 -9.17 17.40 17.87
C PRO A 225 -8.05 16.68 18.65
N GLU A 226 -7.60 15.53 18.15
CA GLU A 226 -6.54 14.72 18.75
C GLU A 226 -5.19 15.46 18.75
N THR A 227 -4.93 16.22 17.70
CA THR A 227 -3.71 17.04 17.58
C THR A 227 -3.74 18.24 18.53
N THR A 228 -4.91 18.83 18.68
CA THR A 228 -5.11 19.94 19.63
C THR A 228 -4.99 19.44 21.07
N GLN A 229 -5.58 18.29 21.39
CA GLN A 229 -5.46 17.66 22.70
C GLN A 229 -4.00 17.34 23.04
N LEU A 230 -3.25 16.76 22.09
CA LEU A 230 -1.82 16.49 22.26
C LEU A 230 -1.02 17.77 22.59
N TYR A 231 -1.33 18.88 21.90
CA TYR A 231 -0.71 20.17 22.20
C TYR A 231 -1.00 20.64 23.63
N ASP A 232 -2.27 20.53 24.06
CA ASP A 232 -2.69 20.92 25.40
C ASP A 232 -2.04 20.04 26.50
N ASP A 233 -1.87 18.75 26.24
CA ASP A 233 -1.20 17.83 27.16
C ASP A 233 0.29 18.11 27.29
N VAL A 234 0.98 18.40 26.17
CA VAL A 234 2.37 18.87 26.19
C VAL A 234 2.49 20.21 26.94
N ARG A 235 1.57 21.15 26.69
CA ARG A 235 1.54 22.46 27.35
C ARG A 235 1.32 22.34 28.86
N ALA A 236 0.47 21.44 29.28
CA ALA A 236 0.15 21.18 30.70
C ALA A 236 1.13 20.24 31.39
N GLY A 237 2.07 19.63 30.67
CA GLY A 237 3.00 18.62 31.23
C GLY A 237 2.32 17.29 31.56
N ARG A 238 1.19 16.97 30.92
CA ARG A 238 0.41 15.73 31.11
C ARG A 238 0.66 14.68 30.04
N LEU A 239 1.67 14.89 29.17
CA LEU A 239 1.98 13.90 28.15
C LEU A 239 2.34 12.56 28.78
N GLU A 240 1.64 11.49 28.38
CA GLU A 240 1.99 10.14 28.81
C GLU A 240 3.44 9.81 28.45
N PRO A 241 4.19 9.10 29.33
CA PRO A 241 5.57 8.72 29.06
C PRO A 241 5.66 7.87 27.78
N PRO A 242 6.82 7.85 27.11
CA PRO A 242 7.02 6.95 25.97
C PRO A 242 6.84 5.50 26.42
N PRO A 243 6.37 4.59 25.54
CA PRO A 243 6.31 3.18 25.85
C PRO A 243 7.70 2.71 26.32
N THR A 244 7.74 2.09 27.49
CA THR A 244 9.01 1.62 28.08
C THR A 244 9.63 0.58 27.14
N PRO A 245 10.94 0.65 26.84
CA PRO A 245 11.61 -0.39 26.10
C PRO A 245 11.34 -1.74 26.78
N SER A 246 10.77 -2.69 26.05
CA SER A 246 10.67 -4.06 26.55
C SER A 246 12.08 -4.64 26.60
N VAL A 247 12.73 -4.51 27.75
CA VAL A 247 13.94 -5.28 28.05
C VAL A 247 13.50 -6.74 28.07
N ALA A 248 13.72 -7.46 26.99
CA ALA A 248 13.65 -8.91 27.00
C ALA A 248 14.69 -9.37 28.04
N VAL A 249 14.22 -9.66 29.24
CA VAL A 249 14.99 -10.35 30.24
C VAL A 249 15.32 -11.70 29.62
N ARG A 250 16.55 -11.83 29.14
CA ARG A 250 17.13 -13.13 28.81
C ARG A 250 17.22 -13.87 30.15
N SER A 251 16.26 -14.73 30.44
CA SER A 251 16.43 -15.76 31.44
C SER A 251 17.60 -16.66 31.03
N PRO A 252 18.50 -17.01 31.96
CA PRO A 252 19.63 -17.85 31.63
C PRO A 252 19.12 -19.24 31.26
N GLU A 253 19.61 -19.67 30.09
CA GLU A 253 19.44 -20.98 29.52
C GLU A 253 19.99 -22.06 30.50
N PRO A 254 19.29 -23.14 30.80
CA PRO A 254 19.92 -24.35 31.30
C PRO A 254 20.42 -25.15 30.09
N ALA A 255 21.74 -25.37 30.09
CA ALA A 255 22.42 -26.24 29.14
C ALA A 255 21.95 -27.71 29.34
N ALA A 256 21.74 -28.38 28.26
CA ALA A 256 22.24 -29.70 27.90
C ALA A 256 21.30 -30.53 27.02
N ALA A 257 21.83 -30.83 25.85
CA ALA A 257 21.84 -32.12 25.14
C ALA A 257 20.51 -32.76 24.69
N ALA A 258 20.34 -32.85 23.39
CA ALA A 258 20.48 -34.12 22.66
C ALA A 258 20.15 -33.94 21.17
N GLU A 259 21.03 -34.45 20.37
CA GLU A 259 20.90 -34.70 18.92
C GLU A 259 19.66 -35.53 18.62
N VAL A 260 19.00 -35.28 17.49
CA VAL A 260 18.57 -36.30 16.52
C VAL A 260 18.12 -35.66 15.20
N SER A 261 18.92 -35.91 14.18
CA SER A 261 18.62 -36.42 12.82
C SER A 261 17.45 -35.83 11.99
N ASP A 262 17.83 -35.18 10.94
CA ASP A 262 17.54 -35.32 9.49
C ASP A 262 16.18 -35.81 8.99
N ALA A 263 15.79 -35.15 7.88
CA ALA A 263 14.82 -35.54 6.85
C ALA A 263 13.35 -35.25 7.09
N ALA A 264 12.86 -34.15 6.45
CA ALA A 264 11.70 -34.22 5.54
C ALA A 264 11.38 -32.86 4.92
N GLY A 265 11.09 -32.85 3.64
CA GLY A 265 10.81 -31.74 2.75
C GLY A 265 9.59 -30.86 3.14
N PRO A 266 9.24 -29.85 2.31
CA PRO A 266 8.35 -28.76 2.68
C PRO A 266 6.93 -29.26 2.94
N SER A 267 6.58 -29.33 4.22
CA SER A 267 5.22 -29.64 4.66
C SER A 267 4.35 -28.41 4.51
N ALA A 268 3.24 -28.56 3.79
CA ALA A 268 2.14 -27.61 3.73
C ALA A 268 1.77 -27.14 5.14
N GLY A 269 1.62 -25.83 5.33
CA GLY A 269 1.20 -25.24 6.61
C GLY A 269 -0.12 -25.84 7.11
N PRO A 270 -0.32 -25.95 8.43
CA PRO A 270 -1.49 -26.60 9.00
C PRO A 270 -2.77 -25.85 8.59
N THR A 271 -3.74 -26.61 8.18
CA THR A 271 -5.10 -26.17 7.84
C THR A 271 -5.69 -25.38 9.02
N PRO A 272 -6.30 -24.19 8.81
CA PRO A 272 -6.95 -23.44 9.88
C PRO A 272 -8.12 -24.26 10.44
N GLY A 273 -8.05 -24.66 11.68
CA GLY A 273 -9.17 -25.38 12.34
C GLY A 273 -8.78 -26.44 13.37
N ILE A 274 -7.51 -26.79 13.48
CA ILE A 274 -7.09 -27.94 14.31
C ILE A 274 -6.96 -27.61 15.81
N TRP A 275 -6.83 -26.32 16.20
CA TRP A 275 -6.67 -25.94 17.60
C TRP A 275 -7.87 -25.16 18.13
N PRO A 276 -8.43 -25.49 19.31
CA PRO A 276 -9.51 -24.71 19.92
C PRO A 276 -9.05 -23.27 20.21
N LEU A 277 -10.00 -22.32 20.14
CA LEU A 277 -9.77 -20.96 20.59
C LEU A 277 -9.71 -20.96 22.13
N VAL A 278 -8.55 -20.66 22.72
CA VAL A 278 -8.35 -20.65 24.17
C VAL A 278 -8.04 -19.22 24.62
N GLY A 279 -8.66 -18.83 25.77
CA GLY A 279 -8.40 -17.54 26.44
C GLY A 279 -9.00 -16.32 25.70
N ARG A 280 -10.04 -16.52 24.87
CA ARG A 280 -10.80 -15.48 24.16
C ARG A 280 -12.31 -15.64 24.30
N GLU A 281 -12.72 -16.32 25.34
CA GLU A 281 -14.14 -16.62 25.62
C GLU A 281 -14.94 -15.35 25.85
N THR A 282 -14.33 -14.35 26.51
CA THR A 282 -14.97 -13.06 26.82
C THR A 282 -15.21 -12.25 25.55
N GLU A 283 -14.22 -12.17 24.67
CA GLU A 283 -14.32 -11.44 23.41
C GLU A 283 -15.30 -12.11 22.45
N LEU A 284 -15.30 -13.44 22.40
CA LEU A 284 -16.25 -14.20 21.60
C LEU A 284 -17.69 -14.03 22.13
N ALA A 285 -17.88 -14.05 23.46
CA ALA A 285 -19.18 -13.77 24.07
C ALA A 285 -19.67 -12.33 23.77
N ALA A 286 -18.76 -11.34 23.78
CA ALA A 286 -19.10 -9.97 23.40
C ALA A 286 -19.55 -9.86 21.92
N LEU A 287 -18.91 -10.58 21.00
CA LEU A 287 -19.32 -10.64 19.58
C LEU A 287 -20.71 -11.28 19.44
N ARG A 288 -20.98 -12.40 20.13
CA ARG A 288 -22.30 -13.06 20.15
C ARG A 288 -23.39 -12.14 20.69
N ALA A 289 -23.11 -11.45 21.80
CA ALA A 289 -24.05 -10.50 22.38
C ALA A 289 -24.32 -9.31 21.46
N ALA A 290 -23.29 -8.79 20.80
CA ALA A 290 -23.44 -7.72 19.80
C ALA A 290 -24.29 -8.19 18.61
N TRP A 291 -24.09 -9.41 18.13
CA TRP A 291 -24.87 -9.99 17.02
C TRP A 291 -26.34 -10.22 17.42
N GLN A 292 -26.60 -10.84 18.59
CA GLN A 292 -27.94 -11.07 19.10
C GLN A 292 -28.72 -9.75 19.34
N ALA A 293 -28.00 -8.69 19.74
CA ALA A 293 -28.60 -7.37 19.94
C ALA A 293 -28.67 -6.53 18.66
N THR A 294 -28.35 -7.09 17.47
CA THR A 294 -28.43 -6.38 16.21
C THR A 294 -29.89 -6.24 15.79
N GLY A 295 -30.40 -5.00 15.69
CA GLY A 295 -31.72 -4.66 15.18
C GLY A 295 -31.66 -4.13 13.76
N ALA A 296 -32.76 -3.56 13.28
CA ALA A 296 -32.90 -3.00 11.92
C ALA A 296 -31.88 -1.90 11.57
N ALA A 297 -31.32 -1.21 12.56
CA ALA A 297 -30.30 -0.16 12.36
C ALA A 297 -28.89 -0.74 12.12
N GLY A 298 -28.71 -2.04 12.23
CA GLY A 298 -27.39 -2.67 12.17
C GLY A 298 -26.51 -2.37 13.39
N ARG A 299 -25.32 -2.97 13.42
CA ARG A 299 -24.31 -2.71 14.47
C ARG A 299 -22.90 -2.80 13.89
N VAL A 300 -22.01 -1.92 14.32
CA VAL A 300 -20.59 -1.94 13.98
C VAL A 300 -19.81 -2.38 15.22
N VAL A 301 -18.94 -3.37 15.07
CA VAL A 301 -18.04 -3.84 16.14
C VAL A 301 -16.61 -3.72 15.61
N ALA A 302 -15.75 -3.02 16.35
CA ALA A 302 -14.34 -2.88 16.07
C ALA A 302 -13.53 -3.82 16.97
N ILE A 303 -12.66 -4.66 16.37
CA ILE A 303 -11.73 -5.53 17.08
C ILE A 303 -10.33 -4.95 16.90
N ALA A 304 -9.80 -4.35 17.97
CA ALA A 304 -8.47 -3.76 17.98
C ALA A 304 -7.50 -4.64 18.78
N GLY A 305 -6.21 -4.59 18.44
CA GLY A 305 -5.15 -5.31 19.14
C GLY A 305 -3.87 -5.37 18.32
N GLN A 306 -2.76 -5.74 18.95
CA GLN A 306 -1.44 -5.85 18.31
C GLN A 306 -1.42 -6.92 17.21
N ALA A 307 -0.44 -6.84 16.30
CA ALA A 307 -0.19 -7.90 15.32
C ALA A 307 0.07 -9.23 16.06
N GLY A 308 -0.47 -10.33 15.53
CA GLY A 308 -0.33 -11.65 16.17
C GLY A 308 -1.25 -11.91 17.38
N SER A 309 -2.05 -10.94 17.86
CA SER A 309 -2.93 -11.10 19.02
C SER A 309 -4.15 -12.04 18.80
N GLY A 310 -4.27 -12.67 17.63
CA GLY A 310 -5.33 -13.62 17.34
C GLY A 310 -6.65 -13.03 16.83
N LYS A 311 -6.67 -11.73 16.43
CA LYS A 311 -7.89 -11.07 15.89
C LYS A 311 -8.52 -11.83 14.73
N THR A 312 -7.73 -12.25 13.77
CA THR A 312 -8.21 -13.00 12.59
C THR A 312 -8.78 -14.36 13.02
N ARG A 313 -8.16 -15.03 13.99
CA ARG A 313 -8.68 -16.30 14.51
C ARG A 313 -10.02 -16.11 15.22
N LEU A 314 -10.16 -15.08 16.06
CA LEU A 314 -11.41 -14.74 16.72
C LEU A 314 -12.54 -14.46 15.73
N ILE A 315 -12.26 -13.68 14.67
CA ILE A 315 -13.22 -13.37 13.60
C ILE A 315 -13.60 -14.65 12.84
N THR A 316 -12.63 -15.53 12.54
CA THR A 316 -12.88 -16.77 11.83
C THR A 316 -13.77 -17.70 12.64
N GLU A 317 -13.52 -17.84 13.95
CA GLU A 317 -14.35 -18.66 14.86
C GLU A 317 -15.79 -18.14 14.92
N PHE A 318 -15.94 -16.82 15.16
CA PHE A 318 -17.26 -16.19 15.17
C PHE A 318 -18.00 -16.32 13.83
N ARG A 319 -17.30 -16.21 12.70
CA ARG A 319 -17.87 -16.44 11.37
C ARG A 319 -18.42 -17.86 11.21
N THR A 320 -17.65 -18.87 11.62
CA THR A 320 -18.08 -20.27 11.58
C THR A 320 -19.35 -20.45 12.40
N GLU A 321 -19.38 -19.94 13.63
CA GLU A 321 -20.58 -20.00 14.47
C GLU A 321 -21.80 -19.30 13.84
N ALA A 322 -21.59 -18.12 13.22
CA ALA A 322 -22.68 -17.37 12.60
C ALA A 322 -23.25 -18.08 11.36
N THR A 323 -22.41 -18.81 10.62
CA THR A 323 -22.85 -19.57 9.44
C THR A 323 -23.48 -20.92 9.79
N GLU A 324 -23.14 -21.50 10.94
CA GLU A 324 -23.68 -22.77 11.44
C GLU A 324 -24.87 -22.60 12.39
N ALA A 325 -25.25 -21.36 12.71
CA ALA A 325 -26.37 -21.07 13.59
C ALA A 325 -27.70 -21.60 13.03
N PRO A 326 -28.73 -21.84 13.87
CA PRO A 326 -30.06 -22.27 13.41
C PRO A 326 -30.73 -21.35 12.39
N ARG A 327 -30.32 -20.08 12.37
CA ARG A 327 -30.58 -19.11 11.30
C ARG A 327 -29.23 -18.64 10.77
N PRO A 328 -28.73 -19.28 9.68
CA PRO A 328 -27.43 -18.98 9.15
C PRO A 328 -27.32 -17.52 8.69
N ALA A 329 -26.26 -16.83 9.08
CA ALA A 329 -25.98 -15.50 8.57
C ALA A 329 -25.27 -15.57 7.21
N VAL A 330 -25.65 -14.67 6.30
CA VAL A 330 -24.87 -14.44 5.09
C VAL A 330 -23.63 -13.62 5.47
N VAL A 331 -22.45 -14.21 5.28
CA VAL A 331 -21.19 -13.58 5.64
C VAL A 331 -20.47 -13.07 4.40
N LEU A 332 -20.35 -11.74 4.26
CA LEU A 332 -19.54 -11.10 3.24
C LEU A 332 -18.21 -10.66 3.87
N ALA A 333 -17.10 -11.17 3.35
CA ALA A 333 -15.78 -10.87 3.88
C ALA A 333 -14.92 -10.21 2.81
N ALA A 334 -14.24 -9.12 3.18
CA ALA A 334 -13.24 -8.48 2.36
C ALA A 334 -12.00 -8.14 3.20
N ARG A 335 -10.85 -8.05 2.56
CA ARG A 335 -9.58 -7.71 3.21
C ARG A 335 -9.00 -6.46 2.60
N CYS A 336 -8.56 -5.54 3.47
CA CYS A 336 -7.72 -4.43 3.05
C CYS A 336 -6.26 -4.81 3.30
N HIS A 337 -5.44 -4.65 2.29
CA HIS A 337 -3.99 -4.76 2.40
C HIS A 337 -3.37 -3.37 2.40
N ASP A 338 -2.30 -3.18 3.16
CA ASP A 338 -1.63 -1.88 3.31
C ASP A 338 -1.15 -1.24 1.99
N GLY A 339 -1.14 -1.98 0.88
CA GLY A 339 -0.81 -1.49 -0.46
C GLY A 339 -2.00 -1.00 -1.30
N GLU A 340 -3.23 -1.23 -0.86
CA GLU A 340 -4.44 -0.97 -1.66
C GLU A 340 -5.06 0.41 -1.42
N THR A 341 -4.49 1.22 -0.54
CA THR A 341 -4.99 2.58 -0.22
C THR A 341 -4.95 3.55 -1.40
N ALA A 342 -4.15 3.24 -2.43
CA ALA A 342 -4.06 4.04 -3.66
C ALA A 342 -5.19 3.77 -4.67
N LEU A 343 -5.93 2.66 -4.52
CA LEU A 343 -7.01 2.32 -5.45
C LEU A 343 -8.36 2.59 -4.78
N PRO A 344 -9.11 3.60 -5.23
CA PRO A 344 -10.42 3.89 -4.68
C PRO A 344 -11.37 2.69 -4.90
N PHE A 345 -12.18 2.39 -3.90
CA PHE A 345 -13.22 1.35 -3.95
C PHE A 345 -12.76 -0.12 -4.00
N VAL A 346 -11.47 -0.45 -3.76
CA VAL A 346 -10.98 -1.85 -3.76
C VAL A 346 -11.77 -2.71 -2.78
N LEU A 347 -11.94 -2.25 -1.54
CA LEU A 347 -12.74 -2.95 -0.53
C LEU A 347 -14.19 -3.15 -0.98
N ALA A 348 -14.79 -2.14 -1.59
CA ALA A 348 -16.15 -2.23 -2.10
C ALA A 348 -16.25 -3.24 -3.26
N ALA A 349 -15.28 -3.23 -4.17
CA ALA A 349 -15.22 -4.21 -5.26
C ALA A 349 -15.05 -5.64 -4.73
N ASP A 350 -14.26 -5.85 -3.67
CA ASP A 350 -14.06 -7.16 -3.07
C ASP A 350 -15.33 -7.66 -2.35
N LEU A 351 -16.03 -6.79 -1.62
CA LEU A 351 -17.34 -7.10 -1.04
C LEU A 351 -18.38 -7.44 -2.11
N LEU A 352 -18.42 -6.71 -3.23
CA LEU A 352 -19.33 -6.97 -4.33
C LEU A 352 -19.03 -8.31 -5.03
N ARG A 353 -17.74 -8.67 -5.20
CA ARG A 353 -17.34 -10.00 -5.71
C ARG A 353 -17.78 -11.11 -4.77
N THR A 354 -17.59 -10.91 -3.46
CA THR A 354 -18.04 -11.87 -2.45
C THR A 354 -19.56 -12.00 -2.46
N ALA A 355 -20.30 -10.91 -2.59
CA ALA A 355 -21.74 -10.90 -2.69
C ALA A 355 -22.23 -11.69 -3.94
N LEU A 356 -21.58 -11.47 -5.09
CA LEU A 356 -21.88 -12.21 -6.32
C LEU A 356 -21.55 -13.71 -6.20
N ALA A 357 -20.49 -14.06 -5.49
CA ALA A 357 -20.13 -15.46 -5.25
C ALA A 357 -21.14 -16.18 -4.34
N VAL A 358 -21.73 -15.45 -3.36
CA VAL A 358 -22.78 -15.99 -2.46
C VAL A 358 -24.11 -16.07 -3.17
N GLN A 359 -24.44 -15.11 -4.03
CA GLN A 359 -25.69 -15.04 -4.77
C GLN A 359 -25.42 -14.79 -6.27
N PRO A 360 -25.21 -15.83 -7.07
CA PRO A 360 -24.89 -15.71 -8.50
C PRO A 360 -25.96 -15.02 -9.34
N GLU A 361 -27.24 -15.07 -8.95
CA GLU A 361 -28.37 -14.42 -9.60
C GLU A 361 -28.49 -12.91 -9.31
N LEU A 362 -27.59 -12.30 -8.55
CA LEU A 362 -27.59 -10.86 -8.28
C LEU A 362 -27.74 -9.99 -9.54
N PRO A 363 -27.06 -10.27 -10.67
CA PRO A 363 -27.20 -9.47 -11.88
C PRO A 363 -28.63 -9.40 -12.41
N GLU A 364 -29.42 -10.47 -12.22
CA GLU A 364 -30.80 -10.57 -12.71
C GLU A 364 -31.80 -9.89 -11.76
N VAL A 365 -31.50 -9.88 -10.46
CA VAL A 365 -32.39 -9.37 -9.42
C VAL A 365 -32.19 -7.86 -9.18
N LEU A 366 -31.02 -7.33 -9.52
CA LEU A 366 -30.71 -5.92 -9.32
C LEU A 366 -31.47 -5.01 -10.32
N PRO A 367 -31.96 -3.84 -9.89
CA PRO A 367 -32.42 -2.84 -10.83
C PRO A 367 -31.35 -2.45 -11.83
N ALA A 368 -31.70 -2.29 -13.11
CA ALA A 368 -30.76 -2.03 -14.20
C ALA A 368 -29.76 -0.89 -13.91
N GLN A 369 -30.22 0.20 -13.30
CA GLN A 369 -29.36 1.34 -12.95
C GLN A 369 -28.40 1.02 -11.80
N THR A 370 -28.83 0.25 -10.81
CA THR A 370 -27.96 -0.23 -9.71
C THR A 370 -26.91 -1.19 -10.25
N ALA A 371 -27.31 -2.14 -11.08
CA ALA A 371 -26.43 -3.10 -11.74
C ALA A 371 -25.36 -2.39 -12.60
N ALA A 372 -25.76 -1.40 -13.41
CA ALA A 372 -24.84 -0.60 -14.22
C ALA A 372 -23.81 0.15 -13.37
N MET A 373 -24.24 0.78 -12.28
CA MET A 373 -23.35 1.52 -11.38
C MET A 373 -22.39 0.60 -10.61
N ALA A 374 -22.88 -0.51 -10.04
CA ALA A 374 -22.07 -1.51 -9.38
C ALA A 374 -21.12 -2.23 -10.36
N GLY A 375 -21.55 -2.40 -11.61
CA GLY A 375 -20.81 -2.94 -12.73
C GLY A 375 -19.53 -2.17 -13.08
N ARG A 376 -19.42 -0.90 -12.68
CA ARG A 376 -18.15 -0.13 -12.80
C ARG A 376 -17.04 -0.71 -11.94
N LEU A 377 -17.38 -1.30 -10.79
CA LEU A 377 -16.42 -1.95 -9.89
C LEU A 377 -16.30 -3.45 -10.17
N VAL A 378 -17.40 -4.10 -10.52
CA VAL A 378 -17.46 -5.52 -10.83
C VAL A 378 -18.32 -5.73 -12.08
N PRO A 379 -17.73 -5.78 -13.29
CA PRO A 379 -18.45 -5.83 -14.57
C PRO A 379 -19.50 -6.93 -14.65
N ALA A 380 -19.28 -8.07 -14.01
CA ALA A 380 -20.22 -9.19 -13.99
C ALA A 380 -21.60 -8.83 -13.39
N LEU A 381 -21.71 -7.80 -12.53
CA LEU A 381 -22.99 -7.33 -11.97
C LEU A 381 -23.87 -6.65 -13.01
N ALA A 382 -23.30 -6.10 -14.08
CA ALA A 382 -24.04 -5.47 -15.17
C ALA A 382 -24.38 -6.44 -16.32
N ALA A 383 -23.99 -7.71 -16.24
CA ALA A 383 -24.10 -8.66 -17.34
C ALA A 383 -25.55 -8.91 -17.82
N ALA A 384 -26.54 -8.83 -16.93
CA ALA A 384 -27.95 -8.98 -17.27
C ALA A 384 -28.60 -7.71 -17.89
N HIS A 385 -27.88 -6.57 -17.87
CA HIS A 385 -28.40 -5.27 -18.33
C HIS A 385 -27.43 -4.57 -19.30
N PRO A 386 -27.13 -5.17 -20.48
CA PRO A 386 -26.10 -4.68 -21.41
C PRO A 386 -26.40 -3.28 -21.97
N ASP A 387 -27.67 -2.91 -22.06
CA ASP A 387 -28.11 -1.60 -22.59
C ASP A 387 -28.09 -0.49 -21.54
N SER A 388 -27.81 -0.81 -20.27
CA SER A 388 -27.81 0.17 -19.18
C SER A 388 -26.43 0.78 -19.00
N VAL A 389 -26.27 2.07 -19.31
CA VAL A 389 -25.00 2.80 -19.21
C VAL A 389 -24.94 3.54 -17.87
N ALA A 390 -23.88 3.27 -17.10
CA ALA A 390 -23.59 4.00 -15.88
C ALA A 390 -23.08 5.41 -16.20
N PRO A 391 -23.62 6.48 -15.56
CA PRO A 391 -23.13 7.84 -15.74
C PRO A 391 -21.65 7.98 -15.31
N ALA A 392 -20.92 8.94 -15.89
CA ALA A 392 -19.55 9.24 -15.49
C ALA A 392 -19.46 9.65 -14.01
N LEU A 393 -18.33 9.33 -13.34
CA LEU A 393 -18.10 9.71 -11.93
C LEU A 393 -17.42 11.11 -11.81
N ASP A 394 -17.93 12.07 -12.56
CA ASP A 394 -17.39 13.42 -12.70
C ASP A 394 -18.00 14.45 -11.73
N SER A 395 -18.91 14.01 -10.88
CA SER A 395 -19.59 14.88 -9.93
C SER A 395 -19.80 14.20 -8.56
N PRO A 396 -19.90 14.98 -7.47
CA PRO A 396 -20.20 14.44 -6.15
C PRO A 396 -21.53 13.64 -6.11
N VAL A 397 -22.51 14.04 -6.94
CA VAL A 397 -23.79 13.35 -7.06
C VAL A 397 -23.62 11.95 -7.68
N ALA A 398 -22.75 11.82 -8.68
CA ALA A 398 -22.47 10.53 -9.30
C ALA A 398 -21.75 9.57 -8.33
N VAL A 399 -20.82 10.10 -7.52
CA VAL A 399 -20.15 9.34 -6.46
C VAL A 399 -21.16 8.87 -5.39
N THR A 400 -22.08 9.74 -4.97
CA THR A 400 -23.14 9.36 -4.02
C THR A 400 -24.05 8.27 -4.58
N ARG A 401 -24.36 8.29 -5.86
CA ARG A 401 -25.13 7.22 -6.54
C ARG A 401 -24.35 5.90 -6.57
N LEU A 402 -23.02 5.94 -6.75
CA LEU A 402 -22.19 4.75 -6.66
C LEU A 402 -22.24 4.13 -5.25
N TYR A 403 -22.13 4.94 -4.19
CA TYR A 403 -22.29 4.45 -2.82
C TYR A 403 -23.66 3.84 -2.57
N ALA A 404 -24.72 4.48 -3.06
CA ALA A 404 -26.09 3.94 -2.97
C ALA A 404 -26.19 2.58 -3.70
N ALA A 405 -25.65 2.47 -4.91
CA ALA A 405 -25.68 1.24 -5.67
C ALA A 405 -24.90 0.09 -4.97
N ILE A 406 -23.73 0.38 -4.37
CA ILE A 406 -22.98 -0.58 -3.57
C ILE A 406 -23.84 -1.06 -2.39
N ALA A 407 -24.43 -0.12 -1.63
CA ALA A 407 -25.24 -0.46 -0.47
C ALA A 407 -26.49 -1.27 -0.86
N ASP A 408 -27.14 -0.94 -1.96
CA ASP A 408 -28.33 -1.68 -2.44
C ASP A 408 -27.98 -3.09 -2.95
N THR A 409 -26.84 -3.24 -3.61
CA THR A 409 -26.34 -4.56 -4.03
C THR A 409 -26.06 -5.45 -2.82
N LEU A 410 -25.37 -4.92 -1.80
CA LEU A 410 -25.06 -5.66 -0.57
C LEU A 410 -26.35 -6.02 0.21
N ARG A 411 -27.32 -5.11 0.30
CA ARG A 411 -28.62 -5.40 0.92
C ARG A 411 -29.41 -6.48 0.16
N THR A 412 -29.36 -6.45 -1.17
CA THR A 412 -30.03 -7.46 -2.00
C THR A 412 -29.38 -8.81 -1.79
N ALA A 413 -28.05 -8.88 -1.77
CA ALA A 413 -27.31 -10.11 -1.51
C ALA A 413 -27.57 -10.73 -0.12
N THR A 414 -27.99 -9.93 0.87
CA THR A 414 -28.25 -10.40 2.24
C THR A 414 -29.71 -10.65 2.54
N ARG A 415 -30.65 -10.28 1.66
CA ARG A 415 -32.11 -10.49 1.86
C ARG A 415 -32.58 -11.91 1.65
N GLY A 416 -31.78 -12.77 1.02
CA GLY A 416 -32.13 -14.18 0.79
C GLY A 416 -31.83 -15.12 1.96
N GLY A 417 -31.23 -14.64 3.04
CA GLY A 417 -30.83 -15.39 4.24
C GLY A 417 -31.62 -15.00 5.50
N GLY A 418 -32.91 -14.79 5.39
CA GLY A 418 -33.79 -14.44 6.51
C GLY A 418 -34.95 -15.40 6.70
#